data_1a780d3daacd3e605ff4c99d28883b5c
#
_entry.id   1a780d3daacd3e605ff4c99d28883b5c
#
_cell.length_a   1.000
_cell.length_b   1.000
_cell.length_c   1.000
_cell.angle_alpha   90.00
_cell.angle_beta   90.00
_cell.angle_gamma   90.00
#
_symmetry.space_group_name_H-M   'P 1'
#
loop_
_entity.id
_entity.type
_entity.pdbx_description
1 polymer ?
#
loop_
_entity_poly.entity_id
_entity_poly.type
_entity_poly.pdbx_seq_one_letter_code
_entity_poly.pdbx_strand_id
1 'polypeptide(L)'
;MRTKFKLTVLAALVFVAGAASAQDMVVKIGHVGPISGSIAHLGKDNENGAKMAVEELNAKGVMIGGKKVKLELVLEDDAGDPKQGTAV
;
A
#
# COMPACT_ATOMS: atom_id res chain seq x y z
N MET A 1 -33.42 -10.04 35.44
CA MET A 1 -33.61 -9.61 34.05
C MET A 1 -32.75 -8.42 33.64
N ARG A 2 -32.72 -7.37 34.44
CA ARG A 2 -31.91 -6.17 34.13
C ARG A 2 -30.40 -6.44 34.07
N THR A 3 -29.88 -7.35 34.89
CA THR A 3 -28.46 -7.73 34.93
C THR A 3 -28.03 -8.45 33.67
N LYS A 4 -28.86 -9.31 33.10
CA LYS A 4 -28.55 -10.02 31.83
C LYS A 4 -28.43 -9.07 30.64
N PHE A 5 -29.29 -8.05 30.60
CA PHE A 5 -29.26 -7.03 29.55
C PHE A 5 -27.97 -6.22 29.58
N LYS A 6 -27.51 -5.82 30.77
CA LYS A 6 -26.24 -5.07 30.93
C LYS A 6 -25.02 -5.90 30.48
N LEU A 7 -24.99 -7.19 30.79
CA LEU A 7 -23.93 -8.10 30.37
C LEU A 7 -23.84 -8.25 28.85
N THR A 8 -24.98 -8.28 28.17
CA THR A 8 -25.01 -8.38 26.71
C THR A 8 -24.41 -7.13 26.04
N VAL A 9 -24.70 -5.94 26.56
CA VAL A 9 -24.15 -4.69 26.05
C VAL A 9 -22.64 -4.65 26.24
N LEU A 10 -22.13 -5.09 27.37
CA LEU A 10 -20.69 -5.12 27.65
C LEU A 10 -19.94 -6.07 26.70
N ALA A 11 -20.52 -7.23 26.41
CA ALA A 11 -19.95 -8.19 25.45
C ALA A 11 -19.85 -7.61 24.04
N ALA A 12 -20.85 -6.85 23.60
CA ALA A 12 -20.84 -6.18 22.30
C ALA A 12 -19.72 -5.14 22.19
N LEU A 13 -19.47 -4.37 23.25
CA LEU A 13 -18.38 -3.39 23.29
C LEU A 13 -16.99 -4.03 23.19
N VAL A 14 -16.78 -5.15 23.86
CA VAL A 14 -15.52 -5.91 23.78
C VAL A 14 -15.26 -6.42 22.39
N PHE A 15 -16.29 -6.92 21.71
CA PHE A 15 -16.18 -7.40 20.33
C PHE A 15 -15.76 -6.30 19.36
N VAL A 16 -16.34 -5.10 19.46
CA VAL A 16 -15.97 -3.94 18.61
C VAL A 16 -14.52 -3.52 18.84
N ALA A 17 -14.06 -3.49 20.08
CA ALA A 17 -12.67 -3.15 20.40
C ALA A 17 -11.67 -4.16 19.81
N GLY A 18 -12.00 -5.45 19.82
CA GLY A 18 -11.20 -6.50 19.22
C GLY A 18 -11.09 -6.37 17.70
N ALA A 19 -12.18 -6.03 17.01
CA ALA A 19 -12.20 -5.82 15.56
C ALA A 19 -11.38 -4.58 15.14
N ALA A 20 -11.35 -3.52 15.93
CA ALA A 20 -10.64 -2.29 15.62
C ALA A 20 -9.11 -2.42 15.70
N SER A 21 -8.57 -3.48 16.31
CA SER A 21 -7.12 -3.68 16.44
C SER A 21 -6.47 -4.35 15.22
N ALA A 22 -7.25 -4.88 14.27
CA ALA A 22 -6.75 -5.54 13.06
C ALA A 22 -6.52 -4.48 11.97
N GLN A 23 -5.28 -3.98 11.84
CA GLN A 23 -4.89 -3.01 10.82
C GLN A 23 -3.87 -3.60 9.86
N ASP A 24 -3.94 -3.18 8.59
CA ASP A 24 -3.01 -3.57 7.55
C ASP A 24 -1.67 -2.85 7.73
N MET A 25 -0.60 -3.53 7.36
CA MET A 25 0.72 -2.92 7.23
C MET A 25 0.85 -2.30 5.85
N VAL A 26 1.42 -1.10 5.77
CA VAL A 26 1.74 -0.43 4.50
C VAL A 26 3.22 -0.61 4.19
N VAL A 27 3.52 -1.09 2.97
CA VAL A 27 4.89 -1.23 2.47
C VAL A 27 5.03 -0.36 1.22
N LYS A 28 5.99 0.55 1.23
CA LYS A 28 6.26 1.46 0.11
C LYS A 28 7.34 0.86 -0.79
N ILE A 29 7.09 0.89 -2.10
CA ILE A 29 8.02 0.42 -3.13
C ILE A 29 8.40 1.62 -3.98
N GLY A 30 9.71 1.92 -4.06
CA GLY A 30 10.21 3.00 -4.90
C GLY A 30 10.36 2.55 -6.34
N HIS A 31 9.99 3.42 -7.27
CA HIS A 31 10.21 3.25 -8.71
C HIS A 31 10.80 4.53 -9.26
N VAL A 32 11.98 4.44 -9.85
CA VAL A 32 12.69 5.56 -10.48
C VAL A 32 12.82 5.29 -11.97
N GLY A 33 12.46 6.24 -12.77
CA GLY A 33 12.59 6.13 -14.23
C GLY A 33 12.37 7.47 -14.92
N PRO A 34 12.69 7.56 -16.22
CA PRO A 34 12.53 8.81 -16.97
C PRO A 34 11.06 8.99 -17.39
N ILE A 35 10.34 9.88 -16.72
CA ILE A 35 8.98 10.26 -17.09
C ILE A 35 8.90 11.67 -17.69
N SER A 36 10.07 12.31 -17.84
CA SER A 36 10.25 13.54 -18.61
C SER A 36 11.50 13.40 -19.49
N GLY A 37 11.69 14.32 -20.43
CA GLY A 37 12.82 14.29 -21.34
C GLY A 37 12.59 13.44 -22.58
N SER A 38 13.67 13.20 -23.35
CA SER A 38 13.59 12.56 -24.68
C SER A 38 13.18 11.08 -24.67
N ILE A 39 13.38 10.40 -23.55
CA ILE A 39 13.02 8.97 -23.40
C ILE A 39 11.87 8.76 -22.44
N ALA A 40 11.05 9.79 -22.19
CA ALA A 40 9.93 9.75 -21.26
C ALA A 40 8.93 8.61 -21.56
N HIS A 41 8.75 8.27 -22.84
CA HIS A 41 7.85 7.19 -23.26
C HIS A 41 8.25 5.83 -22.69
N LEU A 42 9.57 5.58 -22.55
CA LEU A 42 10.06 4.32 -21.96
C LEU A 42 9.78 4.27 -20.45
N GLY A 43 10.05 5.36 -19.75
CA GLY A 43 9.79 5.45 -18.31
C GLY A 43 8.31 5.39 -17.98
N LYS A 44 7.47 6.02 -18.79
CA LYS A 44 6.01 5.95 -18.65
C LYS A 44 5.48 4.54 -18.81
N ASP A 45 6.01 3.80 -19.75
CA ASP A 45 5.62 2.42 -20.00
C ASP A 45 5.99 1.54 -18.81
N ASN A 46 7.22 1.68 -18.30
CA ASN A 46 7.68 0.97 -17.11
C ASN A 46 6.84 1.32 -15.87
N GLU A 47 6.53 2.60 -15.69
CA GLU A 47 5.69 3.07 -14.59
C GLU A 47 4.30 2.43 -14.63
N ASN A 48 3.70 2.39 -15.81
CA ASN A 48 2.38 1.77 -16.00
C ASN A 48 2.42 0.29 -15.65
N GLY A 49 3.48 -0.42 -16.05
CA GLY A 49 3.67 -1.82 -15.68
C GLY A 49 3.79 -2.03 -14.17
N ALA A 50 4.57 -1.19 -13.51
CA ALA A 50 4.71 -1.23 -12.05
C ALA A 50 3.37 -0.96 -11.34
N LYS A 51 2.61 0.03 -11.79
CA LYS A 51 1.27 0.33 -11.25
C LYS A 51 0.32 -0.86 -11.41
N MET A 52 0.30 -1.48 -12.57
CA MET A 52 -0.55 -2.65 -12.82
C MET A 52 -0.20 -3.80 -11.88
N ALA A 53 1.09 -4.07 -11.67
CA ALA A 53 1.56 -5.13 -10.78
C ALA A 53 1.15 -4.86 -9.33
N VAL A 54 1.31 -3.63 -8.86
CA VAL A 54 0.93 -3.25 -7.48
C VAL A 54 -0.58 -3.36 -7.28
N GLU A 55 -1.37 -2.89 -8.24
CA GLU A 55 -2.84 -2.99 -8.19
C GLU A 55 -3.29 -4.46 -8.14
N GLU A 56 -2.68 -5.30 -8.95
CA GLU A 56 -3.00 -6.73 -8.99
C GLU A 56 -2.65 -7.43 -7.68
N LEU A 57 -1.47 -7.15 -7.13
CA LEU A 57 -1.04 -7.72 -5.86
C LEU A 57 -1.94 -7.26 -4.70
N ASN A 58 -2.32 -5.99 -4.68
CA ASN A 58 -3.23 -5.47 -3.66
C ASN A 58 -4.62 -6.10 -3.77
N ALA A 59 -5.09 -6.36 -4.99
CA ALA A 59 -6.39 -7.01 -5.21
C ALA A 59 -6.38 -8.46 -4.72
N LYS A 60 -5.28 -9.18 -4.91
CA LYS A 60 -5.12 -10.56 -4.43
C LYS A 60 -4.91 -10.65 -2.92
N GLY A 61 -4.33 -9.60 -2.34
CA GLY A 61 -3.94 -9.58 -0.94
C GLY A 61 -2.57 -10.22 -0.71
N VAL A 62 -1.62 -9.41 -0.24
CA VAL A 62 -0.26 -9.87 0.08
C VAL A 62 -0.14 -10.03 1.59
N MET A 63 0.41 -11.16 2.03
CA MET A 63 0.66 -11.44 3.44
C MET A 63 2.17 -11.50 3.70
N ILE A 64 2.65 -10.75 4.68
CA ILE A 64 4.04 -10.76 5.10
C ILE A 64 4.08 -10.91 6.62
N GLY A 65 4.75 -11.93 7.10
CA GLY A 65 4.85 -12.18 8.54
C GLY A 65 3.51 -12.36 9.24
N GLY A 66 2.53 -12.95 8.53
CA GLY A 66 1.18 -13.16 9.06
C GLY A 66 0.29 -11.91 9.04
N LYS A 67 0.78 -10.79 8.51
CA LYS A 67 0.02 -9.53 8.41
C LYS A 67 -0.37 -9.25 6.98
N LYS A 68 -1.58 -8.72 6.79
CA LYS A 68 -2.03 -8.23 5.50
C LYS A 68 -1.28 -6.94 5.16
N VAL A 69 -0.73 -6.89 3.94
CA VAL A 69 0.11 -5.77 3.48
C VAL A 69 -0.59 -5.04 2.34
N LYS A 70 -0.61 -3.72 2.45
CA LYS A 70 -0.98 -2.83 1.34
C LYS A 70 0.30 -2.27 0.73
N LEU A 71 0.50 -2.51 -0.56
CA LEU A 71 1.64 -1.99 -1.31
C LEU A 71 1.32 -0.59 -1.84
N GLU A 72 2.24 0.36 -1.64
CA GLU A 72 2.17 1.70 -2.20
C GLU A 72 3.37 1.96 -3.08
N LEU A 73 3.14 2.46 -4.28
CA LEU A 73 4.19 2.80 -5.23
C LEU A 73 4.57 4.27 -5.08
N VAL A 74 5.86 4.53 -4.85
CA VAL A 74 6.43 5.87 -4.81
C VAL A 74 7.19 6.10 -6.11
N LEU A 75 6.77 7.10 -6.87
CA LEU A 75 7.26 7.35 -8.23
C LEU A 75 8.17 8.57 -8.23
N GLU A 76 9.37 8.43 -8.83
CA GLU A 76 10.33 9.52 -8.98
C GLU A 76 10.82 9.58 -10.42
N ASP A 77 11.08 10.80 -10.89
CA ASP A 77 11.54 11.08 -12.25
C ASP A 77 13.05 11.36 -12.27
N ASP A 78 13.82 10.56 -13.00
CA ASP A 78 15.25 10.81 -13.21
C ASP A 78 15.55 11.60 -14.50
N ALA A 79 14.53 11.89 -15.29
CA ALA A 79 14.64 12.63 -16.57
C ALA A 79 15.64 12.01 -17.56
N GLY A 80 16.06 10.77 -17.35
CA GLY A 80 17.12 10.14 -18.13
C GLY A 80 18.50 10.73 -17.88
N ASP A 81 18.68 11.43 -16.76
CA ASP A 81 19.90 12.11 -16.38
C ASP A 81 20.52 11.45 -15.13
N PRO A 82 21.79 10.98 -15.21
CA PRO A 82 22.44 10.36 -14.07
C PRO A 82 22.52 11.24 -12.82
N LYS A 83 22.66 12.54 -13.00
CA LYS A 83 22.70 13.50 -11.90
C LYS A 83 21.36 13.58 -11.18
N GLN A 84 20.27 13.63 -11.94
CA GLN A 84 18.91 13.61 -11.40
C GLN A 84 18.64 12.27 -10.71
N GLY A 85 19.05 11.17 -11.31
CA GLY A 85 18.89 9.84 -10.75
C GLY A 85 19.59 9.65 -9.41
N THR A 86 20.71 10.34 -9.20
CA THR A 86 21.42 10.32 -7.91
C THR A 86 20.66 11.11 -6.83
N ALA A 87 19.88 12.12 -7.24
CA ALA A 87 19.17 13.01 -6.32
C ALA A 87 17.80 12.44 -5.84
N VAL A 88 17.25 11.49 -6.55
CA VAL A 88 15.95 10.87 -6.24
C VAL A 88 16.11 9.42 -5.77
#